data_0420d0755d5c125501860355d501b4e8
#
_entry.id   0420d0755d5c125501860355d501b4e8
#
_cell.length_a   1.000
_cell.length_b   1.000
_cell.length_c   1.000
_cell.angle_alpha   90.00
_cell.angle_beta   90.00
_cell.angle_gamma   90.00
#
_symmetry.space_group_name_H-M   'P 1'
#
loop_
_entity.id
_entity.type
_entity.pdbx_description
1 polymer ?
#
loop_
_entity_poly.entity_id
_entity_poly.type
_entity_poly.pdbx_seq_one_letter_code
_entity_poly.pdbx_strand_id
1 'polypeptide(L)'
;MDLKLRGKRALVTGSSRGIGRAIALSLADFKVDVAINYLRGRARAEETVQEIANRGVRALLVKGNVANPEHVERMFGAINDQWGGLDIVVSNAASGVLKSARELTMHHFDWAMHINAAALLPITQNFLKLPSTGEKVLVAVSSLGAIRAIPNYTAVGASKAALESMVRHLAAELAPEGMRINAVSAGTVDTDALLHFPNREELLEGARRRTPAGRLLSPQDVANTVVYLCTEYASMIHGQVLVVDGGYSILA
;
A
#
# COMPACT_ATOMS: atom_id res chain seq x y z
N MET A 1 -9.08 -13.95 -19.39
CA MET A 1 -9.87 -13.67 -18.17
C MET A 1 -10.04 -12.16 -18.07
N ASP A 2 -11.25 -11.68 -18.11
CA ASP A 2 -11.52 -10.24 -17.92
C ASP A 2 -11.62 -9.97 -16.42
N LEU A 3 -10.72 -9.15 -15.86
CA LEU A 3 -10.70 -8.81 -14.44
C LEU A 3 -11.73 -7.72 -14.08
N LYS A 4 -12.49 -7.20 -15.07
CA LYS A 4 -13.49 -6.15 -14.92
C LYS A 4 -12.98 -4.89 -14.18
N LEU A 5 -11.71 -4.55 -14.37
CA LEU A 5 -11.08 -3.36 -13.81
C LEU A 5 -11.08 -2.16 -14.77
N ARG A 6 -11.30 -2.38 -16.07
CA ARG A 6 -11.29 -1.35 -17.11
C ARG A 6 -12.22 -0.19 -16.76
N GLY A 7 -11.68 1.04 -16.80
CA GLY A 7 -12.41 2.27 -16.55
C GLY A 7 -12.64 2.58 -15.07
N LYS A 8 -12.20 1.74 -14.14
CA LYS A 8 -12.13 2.07 -12.72
C LYS A 8 -11.07 3.14 -12.46
N ARG A 9 -11.20 3.82 -11.33
CA ARG A 9 -10.31 4.92 -10.91
C ARG A 9 -9.66 4.52 -9.58
N ALA A 10 -8.35 4.60 -9.51
CA ALA A 10 -7.58 4.20 -8.34
C ALA A 10 -6.71 5.34 -7.80
N LEU A 11 -6.56 5.41 -6.47
CA LEU A 11 -5.52 6.17 -5.79
C LEU A 11 -4.52 5.18 -5.19
N VAL A 12 -3.23 5.37 -5.47
CA VAL A 12 -2.15 4.63 -4.80
C VAL A 12 -1.28 5.60 -4.01
N THR A 13 -1.24 5.45 -2.68
CA THR A 13 -0.42 6.33 -1.85
C THR A 13 1.04 5.89 -1.87
N GLY A 14 1.98 6.87 -1.87
CA GLY A 14 3.41 6.58 -1.93
C GLY A 14 3.85 5.84 -3.19
N SER A 15 3.29 6.21 -4.34
CA SER A 15 3.42 5.44 -5.60
C SER A 15 4.45 5.99 -6.59
N SER A 16 5.36 6.87 -6.15
CA SER A 16 6.46 7.35 -6.99
C SER A 16 7.62 6.36 -7.15
N ARG A 17 7.65 5.25 -6.40
CA ARG A 17 8.71 4.22 -6.43
C ARG A 17 8.27 2.92 -5.77
N GLY A 18 9.13 1.89 -5.87
CA GLY A 18 8.99 0.62 -5.14
C GLY A 18 7.66 -0.11 -5.38
N ILE A 19 7.10 -0.68 -4.32
CA ILE A 19 5.85 -1.44 -4.35
C ILE A 19 4.69 -0.58 -4.87
N GLY A 20 4.55 0.65 -4.37
CA GLY A 20 3.47 1.55 -4.79
C GLY A 20 3.50 1.85 -6.29
N ARG A 21 4.69 2.07 -6.86
CA ARG A 21 4.84 2.25 -8.31
C ARG A 21 4.46 0.99 -9.09
N ALA A 22 4.93 -0.18 -8.66
CA ALA A 22 4.57 -1.44 -9.31
C ALA A 22 3.05 -1.68 -9.29
N ILE A 23 2.38 -1.39 -8.17
CA ILE A 23 0.92 -1.48 -8.06
C ILE A 23 0.24 -0.51 -9.03
N ALA A 24 0.69 0.74 -9.09
CA ALA A 24 0.12 1.76 -9.96
C ALA A 24 0.22 1.37 -11.45
N LEU A 25 1.40 0.89 -11.86
CA LEU A 25 1.63 0.42 -13.23
C LEU A 25 0.80 -0.83 -13.56
N SER A 26 0.72 -1.78 -12.62
CA SER A 26 -0.10 -2.98 -12.82
C SER A 26 -1.59 -2.67 -12.94
N LEU A 27 -2.13 -1.74 -12.15
CA LEU A 27 -3.52 -1.29 -12.31
C LEU A 27 -3.73 -0.63 -13.69
N ALA A 28 -2.78 0.18 -14.15
CA ALA A 28 -2.84 0.81 -15.48
C ALA A 28 -2.81 -0.22 -16.64
N ASP A 29 -2.08 -1.32 -16.49
CA ASP A 29 -2.07 -2.43 -17.47
C ASP A 29 -3.48 -3.05 -17.64
N PHE A 30 -4.30 -3.05 -16.58
CA PHE A 30 -5.70 -3.47 -16.60
C PHE A 30 -6.69 -2.34 -16.93
N LYS A 31 -6.18 -1.22 -17.48
CA LYS A 31 -6.99 -0.08 -17.93
C LYS A 31 -7.75 0.65 -16.82
N VAL A 32 -7.12 0.74 -15.64
CA VAL A 32 -7.54 1.57 -14.52
C VAL A 32 -6.90 2.94 -14.65
N ASP A 33 -7.65 4.02 -14.44
CA ASP A 33 -7.10 5.37 -14.29
C ASP A 33 -6.45 5.50 -12.91
N VAL A 34 -5.23 6.03 -12.81
CA VAL A 34 -4.46 5.98 -11.56
C VAL A 34 -3.99 7.34 -11.09
N ALA A 35 -4.40 7.73 -9.89
CA ALA A 35 -3.85 8.86 -9.16
C ALA A 35 -2.60 8.43 -8.38
N ILE A 36 -1.49 9.13 -8.62
CA ILE A 36 -0.19 8.91 -8.00
C ILE A 36 -0.02 9.90 -6.84
N ASN A 37 0.05 9.38 -5.63
CA ASN A 37 0.40 10.21 -4.48
C ASN A 37 1.89 10.16 -4.20
N TYR A 38 2.44 11.34 -3.91
CA TYR A 38 3.81 11.50 -3.44
C TYR A 38 3.89 12.62 -2.37
N LEU A 39 4.93 12.56 -1.54
CA LEU A 39 5.28 13.64 -0.62
C LEU A 39 6.55 14.36 -1.08
N ARG A 40 7.58 13.59 -1.45
CA ARG A 40 8.90 14.05 -1.94
C ARG A 40 9.23 13.33 -3.24
N GLY A 41 10.21 13.87 -3.99
CA GLY A 41 10.66 13.24 -5.23
C GLY A 41 9.66 13.41 -6.40
N ARG A 42 9.28 14.66 -6.68
CA ARG A 42 8.33 15.02 -7.75
C ARG A 42 8.72 14.43 -9.10
N ALA A 43 9.98 14.51 -9.49
CA ALA A 43 10.45 13.99 -10.78
C ALA A 43 10.12 12.49 -10.96
N ARG A 44 10.42 11.65 -9.96
CA ARG A 44 10.07 10.21 -10.00
C ARG A 44 8.56 9.96 -10.08
N ALA A 45 7.76 10.83 -9.45
CA ALA A 45 6.31 10.71 -9.52
C ALA A 45 5.81 11.11 -10.93
N GLU A 46 6.39 12.13 -11.55
CA GLU A 46 6.11 12.53 -12.93
C GLU A 46 6.50 11.45 -13.95
N GLU A 47 7.65 10.79 -13.76
CA GLU A 47 8.05 9.61 -14.54
C GLU A 47 6.98 8.51 -14.47
N THR A 48 6.50 8.20 -13.27
CA THR A 48 5.44 7.19 -13.08
C THR A 48 4.14 7.59 -13.76
N VAL A 49 3.75 8.87 -13.68
CA VAL A 49 2.59 9.42 -14.41
C VAL A 49 2.74 9.22 -15.91
N GLN A 50 3.90 9.54 -16.46
CA GLN A 50 4.17 9.39 -17.90
C GLN A 50 4.05 7.90 -18.33
N GLU A 51 4.58 6.99 -17.53
CA GLU A 51 4.50 5.56 -17.81
C GLU A 51 3.06 5.02 -17.77
N ILE A 52 2.23 5.54 -16.85
CA ILE A 52 0.80 5.24 -16.79
C ILE A 52 0.08 5.79 -18.04
N ALA A 53 0.35 7.03 -18.38
CA ALA A 53 -0.23 7.65 -19.58
C ALA A 53 0.12 6.89 -20.87
N ASN A 54 1.34 6.39 -20.99
CA ASN A 54 1.79 5.56 -22.11
C ASN A 54 1.02 4.21 -22.22
N ARG A 55 0.32 3.79 -21.16
CA ARG A 55 -0.59 2.63 -21.16
C ARG A 55 -2.00 2.97 -21.67
N GLY A 56 -2.23 4.24 -22.02
CA GLY A 56 -3.48 4.74 -22.59
C GLY A 56 -4.61 4.88 -21.57
N VAL A 57 -4.27 5.20 -20.31
CA VAL A 57 -5.19 5.53 -19.22
C VAL A 57 -4.87 6.91 -18.65
N ARG A 58 -5.83 7.50 -17.92
CA ARG A 58 -5.60 8.79 -17.26
C ARG A 58 -4.67 8.61 -16.06
N ALA A 59 -3.76 9.55 -15.88
CA ALA A 59 -2.89 9.64 -14.72
C ALA A 59 -3.07 11.01 -14.05
N LEU A 60 -3.14 11.04 -12.73
CA LEU A 60 -3.24 12.26 -11.94
C LEU A 60 -2.15 12.28 -10.87
N LEU A 61 -1.45 13.40 -10.75
CA LEU A 61 -0.43 13.59 -9.74
C LEU A 61 -0.99 14.35 -8.55
N VAL A 62 -1.02 13.73 -7.37
CA VAL A 62 -1.53 14.34 -6.13
C VAL A 62 -0.44 14.37 -5.06
N LYS A 63 -0.05 15.60 -4.66
CA LYS A 63 0.93 15.80 -3.59
C LYS A 63 0.23 15.84 -2.24
N GLY A 64 0.68 15.01 -1.28
CA GLY A 64 0.15 15.04 0.07
C GLY A 64 0.92 14.15 1.04
N ASN A 65 0.96 14.58 2.30
CA ASN A 65 1.41 13.77 3.42
C ASN A 65 0.20 13.02 3.99
N VAL A 66 0.19 11.71 3.93
CA VAL A 66 -0.92 10.88 4.41
C VAL A 66 -1.14 10.98 5.93
N ALA A 67 -0.11 11.38 6.69
CA ALA A 67 -0.22 11.62 8.12
C ALA A 67 -0.89 12.95 8.48
N ASN A 68 -1.20 13.81 7.50
CA ASN A 68 -1.90 15.07 7.70
C ASN A 68 -3.31 14.97 7.10
N PRO A 69 -4.38 14.99 7.93
CA PRO A 69 -5.77 14.85 7.47
C PRO A 69 -6.18 15.91 6.44
N GLU A 70 -5.73 17.15 6.56
CA GLU A 70 -6.04 18.21 5.60
C GLU A 70 -5.39 17.94 4.22
N HIS A 71 -4.18 17.35 4.21
CA HIS A 71 -3.55 16.94 2.96
C HIS A 71 -4.32 15.77 2.33
N VAL A 72 -4.82 14.83 3.13
CA VAL A 72 -5.65 13.73 2.64
C VAL A 72 -6.93 14.28 2.03
N GLU A 73 -7.64 15.17 2.74
CA GLU A 73 -8.86 15.80 2.22
C GLU A 73 -8.62 16.51 0.88
N ARG A 74 -7.56 17.33 0.77
CA ARG A 74 -7.21 17.99 -0.50
C ARG A 74 -6.89 17.01 -1.63
N MET A 75 -6.22 15.89 -1.33
CA MET A 75 -5.94 14.85 -2.34
C MET A 75 -7.22 14.24 -2.89
N PHE A 76 -8.15 13.88 -2.02
CA PHE A 76 -9.44 13.31 -2.43
C PHE A 76 -10.32 14.34 -3.14
N GLY A 77 -10.32 15.60 -2.70
CA GLY A 77 -10.97 16.70 -3.39
C GLY A 77 -10.46 16.87 -4.82
N ALA A 78 -9.15 16.94 -5.01
CA ALA A 78 -8.54 17.06 -6.34
C ALA A 78 -8.89 15.86 -7.27
N ILE A 79 -8.98 14.65 -6.72
CA ILE A 79 -9.40 13.47 -7.49
C ILE A 79 -10.87 13.60 -7.88
N ASN A 80 -11.73 14.03 -6.96
CA ASN A 80 -13.15 14.23 -7.25
C ASN A 80 -13.38 15.29 -8.32
N ASP A 81 -12.70 16.42 -8.22
CA ASP A 81 -12.81 17.53 -9.19
C ASP A 81 -12.38 17.10 -10.61
N GLN A 82 -11.36 16.24 -10.72
CA GLN A 82 -10.83 15.78 -12.01
C GLN A 82 -11.57 14.58 -12.60
N TRP A 83 -12.07 13.68 -11.75
CA TRP A 83 -12.60 12.38 -12.20
C TRP A 83 -14.03 12.11 -11.79
N GLY A 84 -14.62 12.92 -10.90
CA GLY A 84 -15.99 12.77 -10.40
C GLY A 84 -16.20 11.54 -9.51
N GLY A 85 -15.13 10.99 -8.91
CA GLY A 85 -15.22 9.87 -7.98
C GLY A 85 -14.00 8.95 -8.00
N LEU A 86 -14.08 7.86 -7.20
CA LEU A 86 -12.98 6.92 -6.98
C LEU A 86 -13.53 5.53 -6.65
N ASP A 87 -12.90 4.47 -7.15
CA ASP A 87 -13.36 3.08 -7.01
C ASP A 87 -12.39 2.24 -6.16
N ILE A 88 -11.08 2.54 -6.22
CA ILE A 88 -10.02 1.77 -5.58
C ILE A 88 -9.09 2.71 -4.81
N VAL A 89 -8.72 2.34 -3.59
CA VAL A 89 -7.64 2.99 -2.84
C VAL A 89 -6.62 1.94 -2.41
N VAL A 90 -5.35 2.21 -2.69
CA VAL A 90 -4.24 1.42 -2.14
C VAL A 90 -3.45 2.27 -1.15
N SER A 91 -3.58 1.94 0.13
CA SER A 91 -2.82 2.55 1.23
C SER A 91 -1.44 1.87 1.34
N ASN A 92 -0.47 2.40 0.58
CA ASN A 92 0.88 1.87 0.51
C ASN A 92 1.93 2.80 1.14
N ALA A 93 1.67 4.12 1.23
CA ALA A 93 2.62 5.05 1.83
C ALA A 93 3.03 4.59 3.23
N ALA A 94 4.32 4.47 3.46
CA ALA A 94 4.87 4.04 4.75
C ALA A 94 6.16 4.79 5.04
N SER A 95 6.49 4.88 6.33
CA SER A 95 7.75 5.43 6.82
C SER A 95 8.09 4.82 8.17
N GLY A 96 9.33 5.00 8.60
CA GLY A 96 9.80 4.59 9.90
C GLY A 96 11.31 4.59 9.96
N VAL A 97 11.85 4.45 11.15
CA VAL A 97 13.28 4.30 11.40
C VAL A 97 13.56 2.92 11.97
N LEU A 98 14.70 2.38 11.61
CA LEU A 98 15.19 1.09 12.10
C LEU A 98 16.20 1.38 13.19
N LYS A 99 15.74 1.29 14.43
CA LYS A 99 16.55 1.54 15.62
C LYS A 99 16.31 0.49 16.68
N SER A 100 17.35 0.18 17.43
CA SER A 100 17.21 -0.66 18.61
C SER A 100 16.22 -0.05 19.61
N ALA A 101 15.58 -0.88 20.44
CA ALA A 101 14.67 -0.40 21.48
C ALA A 101 15.31 0.63 22.42
N ARG A 102 16.64 0.58 22.59
CA ARG A 102 17.39 1.54 23.43
C ARG A 102 17.52 2.93 22.81
N GLU A 103 17.47 3.02 21.48
CA GLU A 103 17.65 4.27 20.71
C GLU A 103 16.35 4.80 20.14
N LEU A 104 15.28 3.98 20.21
CA LEU A 104 13.97 4.35 19.72
C LEU A 104 13.36 5.40 20.66
N THR A 105 12.91 6.52 20.10
CA THR A 105 12.22 7.58 20.84
C THR A 105 10.71 7.54 20.57
N MET A 106 9.90 8.15 21.46
CA MET A 106 8.46 8.31 21.23
C MET A 106 8.18 9.04 19.92
N HIS A 107 8.97 10.06 19.57
CA HIS A 107 8.84 10.74 18.27
C HIS A 107 8.96 9.78 17.08
N HIS A 108 9.91 8.84 17.09
CA HIS A 108 10.05 7.83 16.05
C HIS A 108 8.85 6.87 16.00
N PHE A 109 8.36 6.49 17.20
CA PHE A 109 7.20 5.62 17.34
C PHE A 109 5.94 6.30 16.80
N ASP A 110 5.64 7.51 17.28
CA ASP A 110 4.48 8.29 16.87
C ASP A 110 4.49 8.57 15.36
N TRP A 111 5.65 8.90 14.82
CA TRP A 111 5.80 9.11 13.38
C TRP A 111 5.44 7.86 12.57
N ALA A 112 5.94 6.68 12.96
CA ALA A 112 5.59 5.43 12.30
C ALA A 112 4.09 5.11 12.44
N MET A 113 3.53 5.29 13.62
CA MET A 113 2.09 5.07 13.89
C MET A 113 1.21 5.99 13.04
N HIS A 114 1.52 7.29 12.97
CA HIS A 114 0.71 8.24 12.20
C HIS A 114 0.71 7.94 10.70
N ILE A 115 1.87 7.61 10.12
CA ILE A 115 1.96 7.37 8.68
C ILE A 115 1.43 5.98 8.31
N ASN A 116 1.82 4.94 9.05
CA ASN A 116 1.59 3.56 8.64
C ASN A 116 0.21 3.03 9.05
N ALA A 117 -0.36 3.54 10.15
CA ALA A 117 -1.63 3.06 10.69
C ALA A 117 -2.70 4.17 10.72
N ALA A 118 -2.50 5.24 11.49
CA ALA A 118 -3.53 6.24 11.73
C ALA A 118 -4.02 6.91 10.44
N ALA A 119 -3.16 7.06 9.43
CA ALA A 119 -3.51 7.60 8.12
C ALA A 119 -4.64 6.81 7.42
N LEU A 120 -4.82 5.52 7.75
CA LEU A 120 -5.88 4.70 7.14
C LEU A 120 -7.28 5.26 7.43
N LEU A 121 -7.49 5.83 8.63
CA LEU A 121 -8.80 6.37 9.02
C LEU A 121 -9.24 7.56 8.16
N PRO A 122 -8.49 8.69 8.06
CA PRO A 122 -8.89 9.79 7.20
C PRO A 122 -8.91 9.42 5.71
N ILE A 123 -8.06 8.49 5.25
CA ILE A 123 -8.13 7.94 3.89
C ILE A 123 -9.47 7.25 3.66
N THR A 124 -9.89 6.36 4.54
CA THR A 124 -11.16 5.64 4.44
C THR A 124 -12.35 6.60 4.48
N GLN A 125 -12.36 7.54 5.44
CA GLN A 125 -13.45 8.51 5.58
C GLN A 125 -13.62 9.41 4.36
N ASN A 126 -12.53 9.87 3.74
CA ASN A 126 -12.61 10.66 2.52
C ASN A 126 -12.97 9.81 1.31
N PHE A 127 -12.52 8.55 1.25
CA PHE A 127 -12.91 7.62 0.20
C PHE A 127 -14.42 7.31 0.21
N LEU A 128 -15.02 7.15 1.38
CA LEU A 128 -16.46 6.94 1.52
C LEU A 128 -17.29 8.08 0.93
N LYS A 129 -16.84 9.32 1.04
CA LYS A 129 -17.56 10.50 0.55
C LYS A 129 -17.61 10.59 -0.98
N LEU A 130 -16.69 9.96 -1.71
CA LEU A 130 -16.63 10.07 -3.16
C LEU A 130 -17.59 9.09 -3.85
N PRO A 131 -18.18 9.46 -5.00
CA PRO A 131 -18.90 8.52 -5.83
C PRO A 131 -18.00 7.39 -6.35
N SER A 132 -18.59 6.21 -6.60
CA SER A 132 -17.92 5.07 -7.22
C SER A 132 -18.78 4.44 -8.31
N THR A 133 -18.18 3.69 -9.22
CA THR A 133 -18.90 2.96 -10.29
C THR A 133 -19.42 1.60 -9.83
N GLY A 134 -19.29 1.27 -8.58
CA GLY A 134 -19.70 -0.01 -7.97
C GLY A 134 -19.13 -0.16 -6.58
N GLU A 135 -18.79 -1.37 -6.18
CA GLU A 135 -18.12 -1.66 -4.90
C GLU A 135 -16.82 -0.87 -4.76
N LYS A 136 -16.63 -0.24 -3.60
CA LYS A 136 -15.36 0.41 -3.24
C LYS A 136 -14.39 -0.60 -2.69
N VAL A 137 -13.15 -0.54 -3.14
CA VAL A 137 -12.10 -1.44 -2.67
C VAL A 137 -10.94 -0.67 -2.05
N LEU A 138 -10.58 -1.01 -0.81
CA LEU A 138 -9.37 -0.51 -0.16
C LEU A 138 -8.42 -1.66 0.14
N VAL A 139 -7.18 -1.55 -0.32
CA VAL A 139 -6.11 -2.51 0.00
C VAL A 139 -4.98 -1.79 0.73
N ALA A 140 -4.64 -2.27 1.93
CA ALA A 140 -3.51 -1.74 2.70
C ALA A 140 -2.25 -2.61 2.49
N VAL A 141 -1.08 -1.99 2.40
CA VAL A 141 0.19 -2.73 2.33
C VAL A 141 0.79 -2.83 3.72
N SER A 142 0.82 -4.05 4.25
CA SER A 142 1.41 -4.42 5.54
C SER A 142 2.81 -5.03 5.37
N SER A 143 3.29 -5.69 6.41
CA SER A 143 4.61 -6.32 6.47
C SER A 143 4.57 -7.51 7.43
N LEU A 144 5.42 -8.51 7.21
CA LEU A 144 5.61 -9.62 8.16
C LEU A 144 5.97 -9.14 9.58
N GLY A 145 6.56 -7.96 9.72
CA GLY A 145 6.84 -7.35 11.02
C GLY A 145 5.60 -7.04 11.87
N ALA A 146 4.39 -7.14 11.32
CA ALA A 146 3.14 -7.06 12.08
C ALA A 146 2.95 -8.27 13.04
N ILE A 147 3.48 -9.44 12.65
CA ILE A 147 3.28 -10.71 13.36
C ILE A 147 4.58 -11.44 13.70
N ARG A 148 5.72 -10.98 13.21
CA ARG A 148 7.05 -11.57 13.45
C ARG A 148 8.01 -10.53 14.00
N ALA A 149 8.84 -10.91 14.93
CA ALA A 149 9.93 -10.04 15.41
C ALA A 149 11.00 -9.90 14.34
N ILE A 150 11.30 -8.66 14.00
CA ILE A 150 12.39 -8.28 13.09
C ILE A 150 13.31 -7.35 13.88
N PRO A 151 14.63 -7.57 13.89
CA PRO A 151 15.57 -6.69 14.59
C PRO A 151 15.41 -5.21 14.19
N ASN A 152 15.43 -4.33 15.19
CA ASN A 152 15.32 -2.86 15.00
C ASN A 152 14.00 -2.37 14.36
N TYR A 153 12.96 -3.19 14.35
CA TYR A 153 11.71 -2.94 13.61
C TYR A 153 10.52 -2.59 14.53
N THR A 154 10.75 -2.37 15.81
CA THR A 154 9.69 -2.24 16.83
C THR A 154 8.62 -1.21 16.46
N ALA A 155 8.99 0.03 16.09
CA ALA A 155 8.01 1.05 15.74
C ALA A 155 7.23 0.72 14.46
N VAL A 156 7.93 0.23 13.44
CA VAL A 156 7.30 -0.15 12.17
C VAL A 156 6.43 -1.38 12.36
N GLY A 157 6.92 -2.42 13.04
CA GLY A 157 6.16 -3.64 13.31
C GLY A 157 4.88 -3.36 14.08
N ALA A 158 4.95 -2.60 15.17
CA ALA A 158 3.77 -2.19 15.95
C ALA A 158 2.77 -1.41 15.09
N SER A 159 3.24 -0.48 14.25
CA SER A 159 2.36 0.28 13.35
C SER A 159 1.67 -0.61 12.30
N LYS A 160 2.35 -1.63 11.79
CA LYS A 160 1.75 -2.57 10.84
C LYS A 160 0.76 -3.52 11.51
N ALA A 161 1.00 -3.94 12.75
CA ALA A 161 0.02 -4.69 13.55
C ALA A 161 -1.26 -3.86 13.81
N ALA A 162 -1.10 -2.57 14.14
CA ALA A 162 -2.22 -1.65 14.29
C ALA A 162 -2.98 -1.46 12.97
N LEU A 163 -2.28 -1.31 11.83
CA LEU A 163 -2.88 -1.25 10.50
C LEU A 163 -3.75 -2.48 10.21
N GLU A 164 -3.24 -3.69 10.46
CA GLU A 164 -3.98 -4.94 10.23
C GLU A 164 -5.21 -5.06 11.14
N SER A 165 -5.13 -4.57 12.38
CA SER A 165 -6.28 -4.48 13.27
C SER A 165 -7.34 -3.53 12.71
N MET A 166 -6.93 -2.32 12.28
CA MET A 166 -7.85 -1.36 11.65
C MET A 166 -8.51 -1.91 10.39
N VAL A 167 -7.78 -2.67 9.56
CA VAL A 167 -8.33 -3.34 8.36
C VAL A 167 -9.50 -4.25 8.74
N ARG A 168 -9.36 -5.06 9.81
CA ARG A 168 -10.43 -5.96 10.26
C ARG A 168 -11.68 -5.20 10.74
N HIS A 169 -11.48 -4.17 11.58
CA HIS A 169 -12.59 -3.39 12.13
C HIS A 169 -13.32 -2.60 11.03
N LEU A 170 -12.58 -1.85 10.21
CA LEU A 170 -13.15 -1.07 9.11
C LEU A 170 -13.86 -1.97 8.06
N ALA A 171 -13.32 -3.15 7.78
CA ALA A 171 -13.96 -4.11 6.88
C ALA A 171 -15.33 -4.58 7.43
N ALA A 172 -15.40 -4.90 8.73
CA ALA A 172 -16.64 -5.33 9.37
C ALA A 172 -17.70 -4.22 9.40
N GLU A 173 -17.29 -2.98 9.70
CA GLU A 173 -18.19 -1.84 9.78
C GLU A 173 -18.71 -1.40 8.41
N LEU A 174 -17.85 -1.42 7.37
CA LEU A 174 -18.15 -0.80 6.09
C LEU A 174 -18.57 -1.78 4.97
N ALA A 175 -18.50 -3.09 5.22
CA ALA A 175 -19.02 -4.08 4.28
C ALA A 175 -20.50 -3.87 3.93
N PRO A 176 -21.40 -3.56 4.91
CA PRO A 176 -22.81 -3.25 4.60
C PRO A 176 -22.99 -1.99 3.73
N GLU A 177 -22.01 -1.09 3.70
CA GLU A 177 -21.98 0.11 2.87
C GLU A 177 -21.39 -0.12 1.47
N GLY A 178 -21.09 -1.38 1.09
CA GLY A 178 -20.52 -1.74 -0.20
C GLY A 178 -19.03 -1.44 -0.32
N MET A 179 -18.28 -1.47 0.80
CA MET A 179 -16.84 -1.26 0.81
C MET A 179 -16.11 -2.53 1.25
N ARG A 180 -15.15 -2.98 0.46
CA ARG A 180 -14.29 -4.12 0.75
C ARG A 180 -12.88 -3.65 1.13
N ILE A 181 -12.40 -4.10 2.31
CA ILE A 181 -11.12 -3.68 2.86
C ILE A 181 -10.29 -4.92 3.20
N ASN A 182 -9.05 -4.99 2.69
CA ASN A 182 -8.10 -6.07 2.96
C ASN A 182 -6.68 -5.52 3.06
N ALA A 183 -5.75 -6.37 3.47
CA ALA A 183 -4.33 -6.05 3.49
C ALA A 183 -3.51 -7.10 2.72
N VAL A 184 -2.36 -6.67 2.20
CA VAL A 184 -1.30 -7.54 1.68
C VAL A 184 -0.08 -7.36 2.57
N SER A 185 0.36 -8.42 3.22
CA SER A 185 1.57 -8.46 4.05
C SER A 185 2.73 -8.97 3.21
N ALA A 186 3.66 -8.08 2.86
CA ALA A 186 4.83 -8.44 2.06
C ALA A 186 5.98 -8.95 2.93
N GLY A 187 6.68 -9.95 2.44
CA GLY A 187 7.99 -10.36 2.93
C GLY A 187 9.09 -9.36 2.57
N THR A 188 10.34 -9.80 2.56
CA THR A 188 11.46 -8.96 2.17
C THR A 188 11.42 -8.69 0.67
N VAL A 189 11.21 -7.42 0.31
CA VAL A 189 11.21 -6.93 -1.08
C VAL A 189 12.43 -6.04 -1.28
N ASP A 190 13.22 -6.29 -2.30
CA ASP A 190 14.34 -5.42 -2.64
C ASP A 190 13.82 -4.11 -3.24
N THR A 191 13.81 -3.08 -2.42
CA THR A 191 13.37 -1.73 -2.78
C THR A 191 14.31 -0.68 -2.21
N ASP A 192 14.17 0.58 -2.69
CA ASP A 192 14.89 1.74 -2.14
C ASP A 192 14.74 1.88 -0.61
N ALA A 193 13.70 1.32 0.00
CA ALA A 193 13.53 1.34 1.44
C ALA A 193 14.65 0.60 2.18
N LEU A 194 15.27 -0.39 1.55
CA LEU A 194 16.37 -1.16 2.10
C LEU A 194 17.75 -0.52 1.85
N LEU A 195 17.88 0.53 1.02
CA LEU A 195 19.15 1.19 0.74
C LEU A 195 19.80 1.82 1.98
N HIS A 196 19.01 2.11 3.01
CA HIS A 196 19.48 2.71 4.25
C HIS A 196 19.89 1.68 5.32
N PHE A 197 19.80 0.38 5.02
CA PHE A 197 20.25 -0.67 5.93
C PHE A 197 21.76 -0.88 5.83
N PRO A 198 22.52 -0.81 6.94
CA PRO A 198 23.96 -0.96 6.91
C PRO A 198 24.44 -2.32 6.38
N ASN A 199 23.61 -3.39 6.53
CA ASN A 199 23.92 -4.76 6.12
C ASN A 199 22.94 -5.25 5.05
N ARG A 200 22.58 -4.39 4.08
CA ARG A 200 21.56 -4.70 3.06
C ARG A 200 21.83 -6.01 2.32
N GLU A 201 23.06 -6.22 1.84
CA GLU A 201 23.41 -7.41 1.06
C GLU A 201 23.29 -8.70 1.87
N GLU A 202 23.78 -8.70 3.10
CA GLU A 202 23.66 -9.84 4.01
C GLU A 202 22.19 -10.13 4.37
N LEU A 203 21.39 -9.10 4.59
CA LEU A 203 19.96 -9.21 4.87
C LEU A 203 19.22 -9.81 3.68
N LEU A 204 19.48 -9.33 2.46
CA LEU A 204 18.88 -9.84 1.24
C LEU A 204 19.30 -11.29 0.95
N GLU A 205 20.57 -11.63 1.11
CA GLU A 205 21.05 -12.99 0.90
C GLU A 205 20.50 -13.95 1.97
N GLY A 206 20.46 -13.51 3.24
CA GLY A 206 19.84 -14.27 4.32
C GLY A 206 18.34 -14.51 4.09
N ALA A 207 17.61 -13.50 3.60
CA ALA A 207 16.21 -13.64 3.22
C ALA A 207 16.03 -14.59 2.04
N ARG A 208 16.89 -14.50 1.01
CA ARG A 208 16.84 -15.41 -0.16
C ARG A 208 17.00 -16.87 0.25
N ARG A 209 18.01 -17.18 1.08
CA ARG A 209 18.28 -18.55 1.55
C ARG A 209 17.13 -19.14 2.37
N ARG A 210 16.41 -18.29 3.12
CA ARG A 210 15.28 -18.71 3.96
C ARG A 210 13.94 -18.68 3.25
N THR A 211 13.87 -18.22 2.00
CA THR A 211 12.63 -18.19 1.22
C THR A 211 12.47 -19.50 0.44
N PRO A 212 11.49 -20.37 0.77
CA PRO A 212 11.28 -21.65 0.08
C PRO A 212 11.11 -21.54 -1.43
N ALA A 213 10.52 -20.43 -1.92
CA ALA A 213 10.39 -20.15 -3.34
C ALA A 213 11.73 -19.89 -4.05
N GLY A 214 12.88 -19.90 -3.35
CA GLY A 214 14.23 -19.80 -3.92
C GLY A 214 14.63 -18.43 -4.44
N ARG A 215 13.78 -17.40 -4.26
CA ARG A 215 14.08 -16.02 -4.66
C ARG A 215 13.46 -15.01 -3.69
N LEU A 216 13.98 -13.80 -3.73
CA LEU A 216 13.35 -12.66 -3.05
C LEU A 216 12.06 -12.25 -3.78
N LEU A 217 11.16 -11.59 -3.05
CA LEU A 217 10.02 -10.95 -3.65
C LEU A 217 10.45 -9.77 -4.51
N SER A 218 9.79 -9.63 -5.64
CA SER A 218 9.80 -8.41 -6.43
C SER A 218 8.60 -7.50 -6.03
N PRO A 219 8.66 -6.20 -6.29
CA PRO A 219 7.50 -5.33 -6.17
C PRO A 219 6.29 -5.82 -6.97
N GLN A 220 6.53 -6.52 -8.09
CA GLN A 220 5.49 -7.09 -8.94
C GLN A 220 4.72 -8.24 -8.27
N ASP A 221 5.37 -9.07 -7.45
CA ASP A 221 4.69 -10.14 -6.71
C ASP A 221 3.62 -9.57 -5.76
N VAL A 222 3.94 -8.47 -5.09
CA VAL A 222 2.99 -7.75 -4.22
C VAL A 222 1.89 -7.08 -5.06
N ALA A 223 2.25 -6.44 -6.17
CA ALA A 223 1.31 -5.76 -7.05
C ALA A 223 0.26 -6.72 -7.62
N ASN A 224 0.65 -7.93 -8.03
CA ASN A 224 -0.25 -8.95 -8.55
C ASN A 224 -1.33 -9.33 -7.53
N THR A 225 -0.95 -9.48 -6.25
CA THR A 225 -1.91 -9.80 -5.18
C THR A 225 -2.84 -8.61 -4.89
N VAL A 226 -2.31 -7.37 -4.92
CA VAL A 226 -3.15 -6.17 -4.77
C VAL A 226 -4.15 -6.07 -5.91
N VAL A 227 -3.73 -6.27 -7.16
CA VAL A 227 -4.63 -6.28 -8.33
C VAL A 227 -5.71 -7.35 -8.17
N TYR A 228 -5.34 -8.58 -7.77
CA TYR A 228 -6.32 -9.64 -7.51
C TYR A 228 -7.37 -9.20 -6.47
N LEU A 229 -6.95 -8.60 -5.36
CA LEU A 229 -7.86 -8.10 -4.33
C LEU A 229 -8.77 -6.95 -4.84
N CYS A 230 -8.40 -6.26 -5.90
CA CYS A 230 -9.24 -5.24 -6.52
C CYS A 230 -10.32 -5.80 -7.46
N THR A 231 -10.26 -7.09 -7.80
CA THR A 231 -11.20 -7.74 -8.73
C THR A 231 -12.46 -8.26 -8.03
N GLU A 232 -13.49 -8.57 -8.80
CA GLU A 232 -14.69 -9.27 -8.31
C GLU A 232 -14.41 -10.71 -7.84
N TYR A 233 -13.32 -11.33 -8.28
CA TYR A 233 -12.91 -12.67 -7.82
C TYR A 233 -12.53 -12.70 -6.33
N ALA A 234 -12.29 -11.54 -5.73
CA ALA A 234 -12.04 -11.38 -4.31
C ALA A 234 -13.27 -10.86 -3.52
N SER A 235 -14.47 -10.91 -4.11
CA SER A 235 -15.71 -10.32 -3.54
C SER A 235 -16.06 -10.83 -2.14
N MET A 236 -15.68 -12.06 -1.79
CA MET A 236 -15.91 -12.65 -0.46
C MET A 236 -14.69 -12.58 0.47
N ILE A 237 -13.65 -11.81 0.09
CA ILE A 237 -12.48 -11.58 0.93
C ILE A 237 -12.61 -10.22 1.61
N HIS A 238 -12.91 -10.23 2.92
CA HIS A 238 -13.10 -9.04 3.75
C HIS A 238 -12.28 -9.13 5.04
N GLY A 239 -11.58 -8.07 5.40
CA GLY A 239 -10.81 -7.97 6.62
C GLY A 239 -9.58 -8.89 6.70
N GLN A 240 -9.17 -9.47 5.57
CA GLN A 240 -8.10 -10.46 5.54
C GLN A 240 -6.73 -9.82 5.27
N VAL A 241 -5.69 -10.49 5.76
CA VAL A 241 -4.29 -10.15 5.47
C VAL A 241 -3.71 -11.29 4.63
N LEU A 242 -3.48 -11.04 3.35
CA LEU A 242 -2.85 -12.00 2.44
C LEU A 242 -1.33 -11.86 2.52
N VAL A 243 -0.66 -12.93 2.94
CA VAL A 243 0.81 -12.97 3.03
C VAL A 243 1.40 -13.31 1.68
N VAL A 244 2.34 -12.47 1.22
CA VAL A 244 3.13 -12.66 0.00
C VAL A 244 4.60 -12.64 0.40
N ASP A 245 5.21 -13.80 0.61
CA ASP A 245 6.56 -13.93 1.15
C ASP A 245 7.36 -15.13 0.63
N GLY A 246 6.82 -15.84 -0.37
CA GLY A 246 7.45 -17.03 -0.93
C GLY A 246 7.62 -18.20 0.05
N GLY A 247 6.83 -18.20 1.12
CA GLY A 247 6.89 -19.22 2.19
C GLY A 247 7.88 -18.88 3.32
N TYR A 248 8.45 -17.68 3.34
CA TYR A 248 9.41 -17.29 4.38
C TYR A 248 8.85 -17.41 5.81
N SER A 249 7.61 -17.02 6.03
CA SER A 249 7.01 -16.97 7.37
C SER A 249 6.49 -18.30 7.89
N ILE A 250 6.38 -19.34 7.05
CA ILE A 250 5.91 -20.67 7.47
C ILE A 250 7.03 -21.58 8.00
N LEU A 251 8.27 -21.17 7.83
CA LEU A 251 9.41 -21.88 8.39
C LEU A 251 9.63 -21.52 9.85
N ALA A 252 10.09 -22.49 10.64
CA ALA A 252 10.47 -22.35 12.04
C ALA A 252 11.82 -21.62 12.20
#